data_37e4056d020f006c103ecc5304b88075
#
_entry.id   37e4056d020f006c103ecc5304b88075
#
_cell.length_a   1.000
_cell.length_b   1.000
_cell.length_c   1.000
_cell.angle_alpha   90.00
_cell.angle_beta   90.00
_cell.angle_gamma   90.00
#
_symmetry.space_group_name_H-M   'P 1'
#
loop_
_entity.id
_entity.type
_entity.pdbx_description
1 polymer ?
#
loop_
_entity_poly.entity_id
_entity_poly.type
_entity_poly.pdbx_seq_one_letter_code
_entity_poly.pdbx_strand_id
1 'polypeptide(L)'
;SKELADSSGLSAATISRYRSGERIPDVESDNLKQLIYGIVKLAQKRNLSSINDITVHSDFLRFLPDISADFSILQANLNTLFTMLSINTSEFARFLNYDASYISRIKSGERQPADPELFLVNTALFVTKRYTKKTELSILANLFDCSLEELREEKTYLSLLKHWLQTKHTNTDKEQQSLSHFLQKLDEFNLDDYILSLIHI
;
A
#
# COMPACT_ATOMS: atom_id res chain seq x y z
N SER A 1 31.74 7.63 -8.61
CA SER A 1 30.73 8.46 -7.88
C SER A 1 31.04 9.94 -7.93
N LYS A 2 32.32 10.37 -7.81
CA LYS A 2 32.70 11.80 -7.87
C LYS A 2 32.39 12.42 -9.24
N GLU A 3 32.77 11.76 -10.33
CA GLU A 3 32.45 12.23 -11.70
C GLU A 3 30.94 12.41 -11.93
N LEU A 4 30.08 11.51 -11.37
CA LEU A 4 28.66 11.62 -11.50
C LEU A 4 28.10 12.78 -10.67
N ALA A 5 28.63 13.01 -9.47
CA ALA A 5 28.28 14.16 -8.66
C ALA A 5 28.61 15.48 -9.40
N ASP A 6 29.82 15.59 -9.94
CA ASP A 6 30.27 16.76 -10.69
C ASP A 6 29.46 16.98 -11.98
N SER A 7 29.02 15.89 -12.64
CA SER A 7 28.26 15.98 -13.89
C SER A 7 26.76 16.27 -13.67
N SER A 8 26.17 15.79 -12.55
CA SER A 8 24.76 15.97 -12.23
C SER A 8 24.48 17.22 -11.40
N GLY A 9 25.48 17.79 -10.76
CA GLY A 9 25.29 18.89 -9.79
C GLY A 9 24.77 18.42 -8.42
N LEU A 10 24.61 17.11 -8.22
CA LEU A 10 24.21 16.54 -6.94
C LEU A 10 25.41 16.36 -6.01
N SER A 11 25.19 16.40 -4.70
CA SER A 11 26.26 16.15 -3.74
C SER A 11 26.75 14.68 -3.82
N ALA A 12 28.04 14.46 -3.56
CA ALA A 12 28.60 13.11 -3.50
C ALA A 12 27.91 12.23 -2.46
N ALA A 13 27.44 12.81 -1.36
CA ALA A 13 26.66 12.13 -0.33
C ALA A 13 25.29 11.67 -0.88
N THR A 14 24.60 12.51 -1.65
CA THR A 14 23.33 12.16 -2.30
C THR A 14 23.52 11.00 -3.28
N ILE A 15 24.55 11.06 -4.14
CA ILE A 15 24.89 9.98 -5.07
C ILE A 15 25.21 8.68 -4.33
N SER A 16 25.95 8.77 -3.21
CA SER A 16 26.28 7.59 -2.39
C SER A 16 25.03 6.92 -1.82
N ARG A 17 24.09 7.70 -1.28
CA ARG A 17 22.82 7.18 -0.74
C ARG A 17 21.93 6.55 -1.80
N TYR A 18 21.88 7.11 -3.02
CA TYR A 18 21.18 6.51 -4.14
C TYR A 18 21.80 5.17 -4.56
N ARG A 19 23.13 5.08 -4.57
CA ARG A 19 23.83 3.83 -4.91
C ARG A 19 23.70 2.74 -3.85
N SER A 20 23.62 3.09 -2.57
CA SER A 20 23.45 2.14 -1.47
C SER A 20 21.99 1.70 -1.29
N GLY A 21 21.02 2.33 -1.99
CA GLY A 21 19.61 2.10 -1.76
C GLY A 21 19.07 2.72 -0.46
N GLU A 22 19.90 3.44 0.29
CA GLU A 22 19.50 4.16 1.51
C GLU A 22 18.44 5.23 1.21
N ARG A 23 18.48 5.77 -0.01
CA ARG A 23 17.50 6.73 -0.51
C ARG A 23 17.21 6.45 -1.97
N ILE A 24 15.93 6.50 -2.32
CA ILE A 24 15.43 6.43 -3.70
C ILE A 24 15.06 7.85 -4.14
N PRO A 25 15.47 8.33 -5.33
CA PRO A 25 15.01 9.62 -5.83
C PRO A 25 13.52 9.55 -6.13
N ASP A 26 12.78 10.59 -5.78
CA ASP A 26 11.38 10.74 -6.15
C ASP A 26 11.28 10.94 -7.69
N VAL A 27 10.29 10.31 -8.31
CA VAL A 27 10.07 10.31 -9.78
C VAL A 27 9.89 11.72 -10.33
N GLU A 28 9.19 12.58 -9.60
CA GLU A 28 8.91 13.96 -9.98
C GLU A 28 10.01 14.95 -9.55
N SER A 29 11.01 14.49 -8.78
CA SER A 29 11.99 15.37 -8.17
C SER A 29 13.00 15.93 -9.17
N ASP A 30 13.45 17.17 -8.93
CA ASP A 30 14.56 17.77 -9.67
C ASP A 30 15.86 17.00 -9.48
N ASN A 31 16.01 16.29 -8.37
CA ASN A 31 17.17 15.44 -8.12
C ASN A 31 17.25 14.26 -9.10
N LEU A 32 16.11 13.65 -9.47
CA LEU A 32 16.09 12.59 -10.49
C LEU A 32 16.46 13.16 -11.87
N LYS A 33 15.90 14.31 -12.24
CA LYS A 33 16.23 15.00 -13.51
C LYS A 33 17.71 15.32 -13.59
N GLN A 34 18.30 15.86 -12.51
CA GLN A 34 19.74 16.14 -12.43
C GLN A 34 20.58 14.87 -12.51
N LEU A 35 20.15 13.78 -11.87
CA LEU A 35 20.82 12.50 -11.92
C LEU A 35 20.86 11.94 -13.35
N ILE A 36 19.72 11.93 -14.03
CA ILE A 36 19.58 11.49 -15.43
C ILE A 36 20.48 12.33 -16.32
N TYR A 37 20.39 13.65 -16.22
CA TYR A 37 21.27 14.57 -16.95
C TYR A 37 22.76 14.26 -16.75
N GLY A 38 23.20 14.02 -15.51
CA GLY A 38 24.58 13.68 -15.19
C GLY A 38 25.01 12.36 -15.83
N ILE A 39 24.15 11.34 -15.84
CA ILE A 39 24.42 10.03 -16.47
C ILE A 39 24.57 10.20 -17.99
N VAL A 40 23.64 10.88 -18.64
CA VAL A 40 23.65 11.11 -20.11
C VAL A 40 24.90 11.90 -20.50
N LYS A 41 25.26 12.94 -19.76
CA LYS A 41 26.46 13.74 -20.00
C LYS A 41 27.74 12.92 -19.90
N LEU A 42 27.83 12.00 -18.91
CA LEU A 42 28.97 11.08 -18.79
C LEU A 42 28.99 10.04 -19.91
N ALA A 43 27.84 9.53 -20.33
CA ALA A 43 27.72 8.60 -21.45
C ALA A 43 28.20 9.23 -22.76
N GLN A 44 27.79 10.46 -23.03
CA GLN A 44 28.27 11.23 -24.20
C GLN A 44 29.77 11.44 -24.18
N LYS A 45 30.35 11.80 -23.02
CA LYS A 45 31.81 11.96 -22.84
C LYS A 45 32.58 10.67 -23.13
N ARG A 46 31.94 9.51 -22.95
CA ARG A 46 32.50 8.17 -23.18
C ARG A 46 32.12 7.57 -24.53
N ASN A 47 31.48 8.32 -25.41
CA ASN A 47 30.98 7.90 -26.72
C ASN A 47 29.96 6.72 -26.65
N LEU A 48 29.18 6.67 -25.57
CA LEU A 48 28.11 5.66 -25.39
C LEU A 48 26.77 6.20 -25.91
N SER A 49 26.58 6.20 -27.23
CA SER A 49 25.42 6.80 -27.90
C SER A 49 24.09 6.08 -27.64
N SER A 50 24.13 4.82 -27.17
CA SER A 50 22.95 4.06 -26.77
C SER A 50 22.31 4.56 -25.47
N ILE A 51 23.06 5.32 -24.66
CA ILE A 51 22.61 5.89 -23.39
C ILE A 51 22.17 7.32 -23.64
N ASN A 52 20.87 7.56 -23.71
CA ASN A 52 20.26 8.87 -23.88
C ASN A 52 19.21 9.12 -22.79
N ASP A 53 18.67 10.33 -22.77
CA ASP A 53 17.71 10.77 -21.75
C ASP A 53 16.48 9.84 -21.65
N ILE A 54 15.93 9.43 -22.79
CA ILE A 54 14.76 8.57 -22.86
C ILE A 54 15.07 7.17 -22.30
N THR A 55 16.21 6.57 -22.68
CA THR A 55 16.58 5.23 -22.23
C THR A 55 16.89 5.23 -20.75
N VAL A 56 17.63 6.21 -20.24
CA VAL A 56 17.97 6.31 -18.80
C VAL A 56 16.70 6.57 -17.99
N HIS A 57 15.83 7.47 -18.41
CA HIS A 57 14.56 7.74 -17.74
C HIS A 57 13.64 6.50 -17.72
N SER A 58 13.51 5.83 -18.86
CA SER A 58 12.74 4.59 -18.98
C SER A 58 13.27 3.47 -18.08
N ASP A 59 14.60 3.31 -18.00
CA ASP A 59 15.23 2.31 -17.12
C ASP A 59 15.03 2.67 -15.65
N PHE A 60 15.13 3.94 -15.27
CA PHE A 60 14.81 4.38 -13.92
C PHE A 60 13.34 4.07 -13.57
N LEU A 61 12.40 4.35 -14.44
CA LEU A 61 10.97 4.04 -14.21
C LEU A 61 10.73 2.53 -14.07
N ARG A 62 11.51 1.68 -14.73
CA ARG A 62 11.41 0.20 -14.58
C ARG A 62 11.96 -0.31 -13.27
N PHE A 63 12.97 0.34 -12.70
CA PHE A 63 13.64 -0.05 -11.47
C PHE A 63 13.16 0.72 -10.23
N LEU A 64 12.62 1.93 -10.43
CA LEU A 64 11.88 2.56 -9.36
C LEU A 64 10.55 1.79 -9.25
N PRO A 65 10.26 1.22 -8.07
CA PRO A 65 8.92 0.75 -7.85
C PRO A 65 7.98 1.91 -8.18
N ASP A 66 6.88 1.62 -8.85
CA ASP A 66 5.83 2.62 -9.12
C ASP A 66 5.18 2.98 -7.77
N ILE A 67 5.97 3.69 -6.96
CA ILE A 67 5.67 4.04 -5.56
C ILE A 67 4.39 4.88 -5.51
N SER A 68 4.12 5.63 -6.58
CA SER A 68 2.92 6.46 -6.64
C SER A 68 1.67 5.62 -6.92
N ALA A 69 1.73 4.66 -7.83
CA ALA A 69 0.62 3.76 -8.14
C ALA A 69 0.39 2.78 -6.98
N ASP A 70 1.45 2.15 -6.49
CA ASP A 70 1.37 1.20 -5.36
C ASP A 70 0.93 1.90 -4.07
N PHE A 71 1.42 3.12 -3.81
CA PHE A 71 0.99 3.85 -2.62
C PHE A 71 -0.47 4.29 -2.70
N SER A 72 -0.97 4.70 -3.85
CA SER A 72 -2.38 5.06 -4.01
C SER A 72 -3.31 3.86 -3.79
N ILE A 73 -2.88 2.67 -4.21
CA ILE A 73 -3.56 1.40 -3.96
C ILE A 73 -3.54 1.08 -2.46
N LEU A 74 -2.35 1.10 -1.86
CA LEU A 74 -2.18 0.87 -0.43
C LEU A 74 -3.01 1.84 0.41
N GLN A 75 -3.01 3.13 0.06
CA GLN A 75 -3.80 4.17 0.73
C GLN A 75 -5.30 3.91 0.64
N ALA A 76 -5.81 3.58 -0.54
CA ALA A 76 -7.22 3.28 -0.75
C ALA A 76 -7.65 2.04 0.06
N ASN A 77 -6.85 0.98 0.02
CA ASN A 77 -7.10 -0.25 0.76
C ASN A 77 -6.96 -0.05 2.27
N LEU A 78 -5.98 0.74 2.73
CA LEU A 78 -5.84 1.13 4.13
C LEU A 78 -7.10 1.85 4.63
N ASN A 79 -7.60 2.84 3.87
CA ASN A 79 -8.83 3.55 4.23
C ASN A 79 -10.05 2.62 4.28
N THR A 80 -10.13 1.65 3.38
CA THR A 80 -11.15 0.60 3.42
C THR A 80 -11.08 -0.22 4.71
N LEU A 81 -9.89 -0.71 5.11
CA LEU A 81 -9.71 -1.43 6.37
C LEU A 81 -10.09 -0.59 7.59
N PHE A 82 -9.67 0.68 7.60
CA PHE A 82 -10.03 1.60 8.69
C PHE A 82 -11.54 1.75 8.86
N THR A 83 -12.26 1.81 7.75
CA THR A 83 -13.73 1.93 7.75
C THR A 83 -14.39 0.62 8.16
N MET A 84 -14.03 -0.50 7.52
CA MET A 84 -14.68 -1.81 7.71
C MET A 84 -14.46 -2.37 9.12
N LEU A 85 -13.26 -2.20 9.67
CA LEU A 85 -12.88 -2.70 11.00
C LEU A 85 -13.00 -1.64 12.11
N SER A 86 -13.44 -0.41 11.77
CA SER A 86 -13.49 0.71 12.71
C SER A 86 -12.17 0.94 13.46
N ILE A 87 -11.05 0.93 12.71
CA ILE A 87 -9.70 1.02 13.28
C ILE A 87 -9.50 2.38 13.95
N ASN A 88 -9.10 2.37 15.21
CA ASN A 88 -8.73 3.57 15.93
C ASN A 88 -7.34 4.07 15.49
N THR A 89 -7.30 5.30 14.93
CA THR A 89 -6.06 5.89 14.39
C THR A 89 -4.95 6.01 15.44
N SER A 90 -5.28 6.36 16.69
CA SER A 90 -4.28 6.50 17.76
C SER A 90 -3.71 5.15 18.21
N GLU A 91 -4.53 4.10 18.26
CA GLU A 91 -4.10 2.74 18.57
C GLU A 91 -3.18 2.21 17.46
N PHE A 92 -3.60 2.37 16.20
CA PHE A 92 -2.82 1.99 15.03
C PHE A 92 -1.46 2.72 14.98
N ALA A 93 -1.46 4.03 15.16
CA ALA A 93 -0.25 4.83 15.17
C ALA A 93 0.72 4.39 16.26
N ARG A 94 0.22 4.11 17.49
CA ARG A 94 1.02 3.61 18.61
C ARG A 94 1.64 2.25 18.29
N PHE A 95 0.90 1.36 17.67
CA PHE A 95 1.42 0.03 17.29
C PHE A 95 2.57 0.14 16.28
N LEU A 96 2.44 1.05 15.31
CA LEU A 96 3.46 1.28 14.28
C LEU A 96 4.59 2.21 14.74
N ASN A 97 4.52 2.73 15.97
CA ASN A 97 5.46 3.71 16.52
C ASN A 97 5.51 5.03 15.71
N TYR A 98 4.33 5.51 15.29
CA TYR A 98 4.13 6.80 14.62
C TYR A 98 3.21 7.72 15.43
N ASP A 99 3.23 9.01 15.09
CA ASP A 99 2.23 9.96 15.57
C ASP A 99 0.90 9.76 14.84
N ALA A 100 -0.22 9.97 15.55
CA ALA A 100 -1.56 9.87 14.96
C ALA A 100 -1.76 10.89 13.81
N SER A 101 -1.17 12.07 13.90
CA SER A 101 -1.18 13.08 12.84
C SER A 101 -0.44 12.61 11.58
N TYR A 102 0.65 11.84 11.74
CA TYR A 102 1.38 11.26 10.63
C TYR A 102 0.51 10.21 9.89
N ILE A 103 -0.16 9.33 10.64
CA ILE A 103 -1.09 8.35 10.06
C ILE A 103 -2.26 9.04 9.35
N SER A 104 -2.81 10.13 9.92
CA SER A 104 -3.88 10.90 9.28
C SER A 104 -3.45 11.47 7.92
N ARG A 105 -2.21 11.98 7.83
CA ARG A 105 -1.66 12.49 6.56
C ARG A 105 -1.39 11.39 5.54
N ILE A 106 -0.98 10.20 5.97
CA ILE A 106 -0.88 9.02 5.09
C ILE A 106 -2.25 8.66 4.55
N LYS A 107 -3.27 8.62 5.40
CA LYS A 107 -4.65 8.30 5.01
C LYS A 107 -5.26 9.33 4.05
N SER A 108 -4.95 10.62 4.22
CA SER A 108 -5.40 11.68 3.30
C SER A 108 -4.60 11.74 2.00
N GLY A 109 -3.46 11.04 1.89
CA GLY A 109 -2.56 11.12 0.74
C GLY A 109 -1.59 12.30 0.75
N GLU A 110 -1.64 13.13 1.80
CA GLU A 110 -0.72 14.28 1.95
C GLU A 110 0.72 13.84 2.20
N ARG A 111 0.92 12.60 2.62
CA ARG A 111 2.24 12.07 2.94
C ARG A 111 2.31 10.57 2.64
N GLN A 112 3.47 10.16 2.12
CA GLN A 112 3.81 8.74 1.96
C GLN A 112 4.66 8.28 3.15
N PRO A 113 4.58 6.98 3.55
CA PRO A 113 5.51 6.40 4.50
C PRO A 113 6.94 6.51 3.98
N ALA A 114 7.91 6.72 4.89
CA ALA A 114 9.32 6.76 4.52
C ALA A 114 9.82 5.41 3.99
N ASP A 115 9.24 4.32 4.50
CA ASP A 115 9.43 2.94 4.04
C ASP A 115 8.05 2.31 3.82
N PRO A 116 7.53 2.32 2.57
CA PRO A 116 6.21 1.78 2.25
C PRO A 116 6.09 0.26 2.50
N GLU A 117 7.16 -0.50 2.25
CA GLU A 117 7.17 -1.95 2.48
C GLU A 117 7.09 -2.28 3.97
N LEU A 118 7.89 -1.63 4.80
CA LEU A 118 7.83 -1.79 6.25
C LEU A 118 6.47 -1.33 6.81
N PHE A 119 5.91 -0.25 6.27
CA PHE A 119 4.59 0.23 6.65
C PHE A 119 3.51 -0.80 6.31
N LEU A 120 3.56 -1.39 5.11
CA LEU A 120 2.67 -2.47 4.67
C LEU A 120 2.74 -3.68 5.63
N VAL A 121 3.96 -4.16 5.90
CA VAL A 121 4.17 -5.31 6.78
C VAL A 121 3.63 -5.04 8.19
N ASN A 122 3.93 -3.87 8.76
CA ASN A 122 3.47 -3.50 10.10
C ASN A 122 1.94 -3.29 10.14
N THR A 123 1.33 -2.77 9.07
CA THR A 123 -0.12 -2.68 8.92
C THR A 123 -0.75 -4.07 8.95
N ALA A 124 -0.20 -5.00 8.17
CA ALA A 124 -0.70 -6.37 8.13
C ALA A 124 -0.54 -7.06 9.49
N LEU A 125 0.59 -6.90 10.17
CA LEU A 125 0.81 -7.42 11.52
C LEU A 125 -0.16 -6.83 12.55
N PHE A 126 -0.46 -5.54 12.47
CA PHE A 126 -1.45 -4.92 13.35
C PHE A 126 -2.82 -5.57 13.20
N VAL A 127 -3.29 -5.70 11.96
CA VAL A 127 -4.62 -6.24 11.66
C VAL A 127 -4.70 -7.72 12.09
N THR A 128 -3.72 -8.54 11.72
CA THR A 128 -3.72 -9.98 12.04
C THR A 128 -3.68 -10.25 13.54
N LYS A 129 -3.00 -9.42 14.33
CA LYS A 129 -2.93 -9.56 15.78
C LYS A 129 -4.15 -9.02 16.51
N ARG A 130 -4.79 -7.99 15.97
CA ARG A 130 -5.83 -7.25 16.68
C ARG A 130 -7.25 -7.72 16.34
N TYR A 131 -7.48 -8.14 15.10
CA TYR A 131 -8.78 -8.49 14.55
C TYR A 131 -8.88 -10.00 14.33
N THR A 132 -9.19 -10.72 15.42
CA THR A 132 -9.23 -12.20 15.47
C THR A 132 -10.60 -12.76 15.81
N LYS A 133 -11.57 -11.89 16.16
CA LYS A 133 -12.91 -12.34 16.50
C LYS A 133 -13.64 -12.82 15.24
N LYS A 134 -14.54 -13.80 15.41
CA LYS A 134 -15.31 -14.40 14.32
C LYS A 134 -16.01 -13.36 13.43
N THR A 135 -16.62 -12.33 14.02
CA THR A 135 -17.28 -11.24 13.29
C THR A 135 -16.32 -10.41 12.45
N GLU A 136 -15.14 -10.10 12.97
CA GLU A 136 -14.08 -9.36 12.28
C GLU A 136 -13.48 -10.21 11.14
N LEU A 137 -13.23 -11.50 11.40
CA LEU A 137 -12.74 -12.44 10.40
C LEU A 137 -13.76 -12.66 9.28
N SER A 138 -15.07 -12.65 9.57
CA SER A 138 -16.10 -12.74 8.53
C SER A 138 -16.06 -11.53 7.59
N ILE A 139 -15.86 -10.31 8.13
CA ILE A 139 -15.71 -9.10 7.30
C ILE A 139 -14.48 -9.24 6.39
N LEU A 140 -13.37 -9.71 6.94
CA LEU A 140 -12.11 -9.86 6.20
C LEU A 140 -12.15 -11.01 5.19
N ALA A 141 -12.82 -12.11 5.51
CA ALA A 141 -13.03 -13.22 4.59
C ALA A 141 -13.79 -12.78 3.33
N ASN A 142 -14.86 -12.00 3.52
CA ASN A 142 -15.60 -11.39 2.41
C ASN A 142 -14.74 -10.37 1.64
N LEU A 143 -13.90 -9.60 2.33
CA LEU A 143 -13.05 -8.60 1.71
C LEU A 143 -11.94 -9.23 0.86
N PHE A 144 -11.42 -10.38 1.26
CA PHE A 144 -10.33 -11.09 0.60
C PHE A 144 -10.80 -12.20 -0.35
N ASP A 145 -12.11 -12.42 -0.42
CA ASP A 145 -12.73 -13.53 -1.17
C ASP A 145 -12.13 -14.89 -0.78
N CYS A 146 -12.09 -15.17 0.53
CA CYS A 146 -11.51 -16.38 1.10
C CYS A 146 -12.40 -16.97 2.19
N SER A 147 -12.09 -18.21 2.61
CA SER A 147 -12.80 -18.87 3.71
C SER A 147 -12.35 -18.39 5.09
N LEU A 148 -13.21 -18.55 6.11
CA LEU A 148 -12.85 -18.28 7.50
C LEU A 148 -11.74 -19.18 8.02
N GLU A 149 -11.64 -20.41 7.51
CA GLU A 149 -10.60 -21.38 7.86
C GLU A 149 -9.22 -20.89 7.46
N GLU A 150 -9.09 -20.28 6.28
CA GLU A 150 -7.83 -19.71 5.80
C GLU A 150 -7.33 -18.57 6.69
N LEU A 151 -8.25 -17.78 7.25
CA LEU A 151 -7.89 -16.68 8.17
C LEU A 151 -7.56 -17.15 9.60
N ARG A 152 -7.79 -18.41 9.95
CA ARG A 152 -7.37 -18.98 11.24
C ARG A 152 -5.89 -19.32 11.30
N GLU A 153 -5.28 -19.56 10.15
CA GLU A 153 -3.85 -19.77 10.04
C GLU A 153 -3.14 -18.41 9.92
N GLU A 154 -2.37 -18.04 10.94
CA GLU A 154 -1.73 -16.72 11.03
C GLU A 154 -0.88 -16.36 9.80
N LYS A 155 -0.14 -17.34 9.26
CA LYS A 155 0.71 -17.12 8.07
C LYS A 155 -0.12 -16.84 6.82
N THR A 156 -1.19 -17.61 6.62
CA THR A 156 -2.10 -17.46 5.48
C THR A 156 -2.84 -16.13 5.59
N TYR A 157 -3.35 -15.78 6.77
CA TYR A 157 -4.01 -14.51 7.03
C TYR A 157 -3.09 -13.32 6.72
N LEU A 158 -1.84 -13.36 7.21
CA LEU A 158 -0.86 -12.30 6.94
C LEU A 158 -0.55 -12.17 5.45
N SER A 159 -0.42 -13.28 4.74
CA SER A 159 -0.14 -13.32 3.30
C SER A 159 -1.30 -12.76 2.48
N LEU A 160 -2.53 -13.17 2.76
CA LEU A 160 -3.75 -12.69 2.10
C LEU A 160 -3.93 -11.18 2.30
N LEU A 161 -3.74 -10.71 3.54
CA LEU A 161 -3.86 -9.29 3.85
C LEU A 161 -2.79 -8.44 3.15
N LYS A 162 -1.54 -8.90 3.13
CA LYS A 162 -0.47 -8.21 2.39
C LYS A 162 -0.79 -8.14 0.90
N HIS A 163 -1.20 -9.24 0.31
CA HIS A 163 -1.59 -9.29 -1.10
C HIS A 163 -2.76 -8.35 -1.39
N TRP A 164 -3.80 -8.39 -0.55
CA TRP A 164 -4.97 -7.54 -0.72
C TRP A 164 -4.62 -6.04 -0.61
N LEU A 165 -3.77 -5.66 0.34
CA LEU A 165 -3.33 -4.26 0.51
C LEU A 165 -2.61 -3.71 -0.73
N GLN A 166 -1.96 -4.57 -1.51
CA GLN A 166 -1.19 -4.21 -2.71
C GLN A 166 -1.99 -4.36 -4.01
N THR A 167 -3.17 -4.99 -3.95
CA THR A 167 -3.99 -5.25 -5.15
C THR A 167 -4.96 -4.12 -5.40
N LYS A 168 -5.09 -3.70 -6.66
CA LYS A 168 -6.08 -2.70 -7.07
C LYS A 168 -7.46 -3.36 -7.15
N HIS A 169 -8.39 -2.87 -6.34
CA HIS A 169 -9.79 -3.31 -6.37
C HIS A 169 -10.61 -2.32 -7.18
N THR A 170 -11.33 -2.79 -8.21
CA THR A 170 -12.21 -1.96 -9.03
C THR A 170 -13.50 -1.64 -8.27
N ASN A 171 -14.19 -0.54 -8.64
CA ASN A 171 -15.47 -0.21 -8.01
C ASN A 171 -16.54 -1.29 -8.24
N THR A 172 -16.46 -2.03 -9.34
CA THR A 172 -17.32 -3.17 -9.63
C THR A 172 -17.19 -4.26 -8.56
N ASP A 173 -15.95 -4.52 -8.10
CA ASP A 173 -15.71 -5.50 -7.03
C ASP A 173 -16.30 -5.03 -5.70
N LYS A 174 -16.26 -3.72 -5.42
CA LYS A 174 -16.86 -3.15 -4.20
C LYS A 174 -18.39 -3.21 -4.19
N GLU A 175 -19.02 -2.98 -5.33
CA GLU A 175 -20.48 -3.09 -5.48
C GLU A 175 -20.93 -4.54 -5.37
N GLN A 176 -20.21 -5.48 -5.99
CA GLN A 176 -20.50 -6.91 -5.88
C GLN A 176 -20.27 -7.43 -4.46
N GLN A 177 -19.22 -7.00 -3.78
CA GLN A 177 -18.96 -7.35 -2.37
C GLN A 177 -20.01 -6.78 -1.43
N SER A 178 -20.44 -5.53 -1.64
CA SER A 178 -21.53 -4.92 -0.88
C SER A 178 -22.84 -5.64 -1.10
N LEU A 179 -23.14 -6.04 -2.34
CA LEU A 179 -24.33 -6.78 -2.69
C LEU A 179 -24.31 -8.20 -2.11
N SER A 180 -23.18 -8.90 -2.23
CA SER A 180 -23.00 -10.24 -1.64
C SER A 180 -23.18 -10.22 -0.13
N HIS A 181 -22.59 -9.22 0.56
CA HIS A 181 -22.74 -9.05 2.00
C HIS A 181 -24.19 -8.73 2.40
N PHE A 182 -24.89 -7.91 1.61
CA PHE A 182 -26.31 -7.62 1.82
C PHE A 182 -27.18 -8.86 1.64
N LEU A 183 -26.95 -9.64 0.59
CA LEU A 183 -27.67 -10.89 0.31
C LEU A 183 -27.39 -11.93 1.41
N GLN A 184 -26.16 -12.08 1.87
CA GLN A 184 -25.82 -12.96 2.98
C GLN A 184 -26.50 -12.56 4.28
N LYS A 185 -26.60 -11.27 4.58
CA LYS A 185 -27.39 -10.78 5.72
C LYS A 185 -28.88 -11.07 5.57
N LEU A 186 -29.40 -11.02 4.36
CA LEU A 186 -30.80 -11.41 4.09
C LEU A 186 -31.04 -12.91 4.29
N ASP A 187 -30.07 -13.76 3.90
CA ASP A 187 -30.15 -15.21 4.12
C ASP A 187 -29.99 -15.59 5.61
N GLU A 188 -29.20 -14.84 6.37
CA GLU A 188 -29.07 -14.99 7.83
C GLU A 188 -30.31 -14.44 8.58
N PHE A 189 -31.06 -13.57 7.93
CA PHE A 189 -32.33 -13.04 8.46
C PHE A 189 -33.44 -14.07 8.20
N ASN A 190 -33.60 -14.99 9.15
CA ASN A 190 -34.66 -15.99 9.08
C ASN A 190 -36.03 -15.29 9.16
N LEU A 191 -36.64 -15.05 7.99
CA LEU A 191 -37.93 -14.39 7.87
C LEU A 191 -39.02 -15.12 8.70
N ASP A 192 -38.87 -16.43 8.85
CA ASP A 192 -39.78 -17.26 9.62
C ASP A 192 -39.76 -16.95 11.12
N ASP A 193 -38.57 -16.70 11.68
CA ASP A 193 -38.42 -16.28 13.09
C ASP A 193 -38.98 -14.87 13.34
N TYR A 194 -38.83 -13.97 12.35
CA TYR A 194 -39.40 -12.62 12.45
C TYR A 194 -40.93 -12.63 12.37
N ILE A 195 -41.49 -13.44 11.48
CA ILE A 195 -42.96 -13.61 11.35
C ILE A 195 -43.51 -14.29 12.59
N LEU A 196 -42.87 -15.31 13.15
CA LEU A 196 -43.26 -15.98 14.37
C LEU A 196 -43.20 -15.04 15.58
N SER A 197 -42.29 -14.12 15.64
CA SER A 197 -42.21 -13.11 16.71
C SER A 197 -43.33 -12.07 16.64
N LEU A 198 -43.91 -11.84 15.44
CA LEU A 198 -45.02 -10.92 15.23
C LEU A 198 -46.39 -11.57 15.53
N ILE A 199 -46.47 -12.90 15.52
CA ILE A 199 -47.74 -13.65 15.75
C ILE A 199 -47.93 -13.99 17.23
N HIS A 200 -46.89 -13.86 18.05
CA HIS A 200 -46.91 -14.14 19.50
C HIS A 200 -47.05 -12.89 20.38
N ILE A 201 -47.65 -11.80 19.87
CA ILE A 201 -48.12 -10.66 20.69
C ILE A 201 -49.59 -10.80 21.01
#